data_fc3fb4f7a4692ed3eb192b6012ca5c17
#
_entry.id   fc3fb4f7a4692ed3eb192b6012ca5c17
#
_cell.length_a   1.000
_cell.length_b   1.000
_cell.length_c   1.000
_cell.angle_alpha   90.00
_cell.angle_beta   90.00
_cell.angle_gamma   90.00
#
_symmetry.space_group_name_H-M   'P 1'
#
loop_
_entity.id
_entity.type
_entity.pdbx_description
1 polymer ?
#
loop_
_entity_poly.entity_id
_entity_poly.type
_entity_poly.pdbx_seq_one_letter_code
_entity_poly.pdbx_strand_id
1 'polypeptide(L)'
;MNTLNTQASALSLKQLSYLLAVAETLNFTRAAERCFVTQSTLSGGIAELERTLGVQLVERDRQRVALTPVGVEVVERAQSILSASRDLVARAQMAADPASGEFRLGIIPTIAPFLLGAILSKTRTGFPDLILRVRE
;
A
#
# COMPACT_ATOMS: atom_id res chain seq x y z
N MET A 1 25.10 -16.34 14.27
CA MET A 1 24.81 -14.96 13.84
C MET A 1 23.88 -15.03 12.64
N ASN A 2 22.69 -14.46 12.81
CA ASN A 2 21.51 -14.70 11.94
C ASN A 2 21.67 -14.12 10.53
N THR A 3 21.90 -14.98 9.56
CA THR A 3 21.83 -14.67 8.11
C THR A 3 20.43 -14.21 7.67
N LEU A 4 19.39 -14.51 8.45
CA LEU A 4 18.01 -14.05 8.19
C LEU A 4 17.83 -12.53 8.36
N ASN A 5 18.71 -11.86 9.09
CA ASN A 5 18.58 -10.43 9.38
C ASN A 5 19.19 -9.53 8.30
N THR A 6 20.11 -10.05 7.47
CA THR A 6 20.83 -9.23 6.50
C THR A 6 20.03 -9.03 5.20
N GLN A 7 19.27 -10.02 4.75
CA GLN A 7 18.49 -9.93 3.51
C GLN A 7 17.16 -9.19 3.73
N ALA A 8 16.47 -9.44 4.85
CA ALA A 8 15.26 -8.68 5.19
C ALA A 8 15.55 -7.20 5.50
N SER A 9 16.76 -6.90 5.97
CA SER A 9 17.21 -5.53 6.23
C SER A 9 17.47 -4.71 4.98
N ALA A 10 17.69 -5.35 3.83
CA ALA A 10 17.95 -4.69 2.55
C ALA A 10 16.68 -4.35 1.76
N LEU A 11 15.53 -4.96 2.11
CA LEU A 11 14.25 -4.72 1.44
C LEU A 11 13.50 -3.57 2.11
N SER A 12 13.05 -2.57 1.35
CA SER A 12 12.29 -1.44 1.86
C SER A 12 10.84 -1.45 1.36
N LEU A 13 9.92 -0.95 2.20
CA LEU A 13 8.51 -0.74 1.82
C LEU A 13 8.39 0.22 0.63
N LYS A 14 9.31 1.16 0.52
CA LYS A 14 9.37 2.13 -0.58
C LYS A 14 9.64 1.45 -1.92
N GLN A 15 10.57 0.49 -1.96
CA GLN A 15 10.84 -0.31 -3.16
C GLN A 15 9.62 -1.16 -3.57
N LEU A 16 8.91 -1.74 -2.60
CA LEU A 16 7.66 -2.46 -2.85
C LEU A 16 6.57 -1.54 -3.42
N SER A 17 6.47 -0.32 -2.92
CA SER A 17 5.54 0.68 -3.46
C SER A 17 5.87 1.07 -4.90
N TYR A 18 7.15 1.17 -5.25
CA TYR A 18 7.59 1.42 -6.62
C TYR A 18 7.20 0.28 -7.55
N LEU A 19 7.42 -0.97 -7.12
CA LEU A 19 7.04 -2.14 -7.90
C LEU A 19 5.52 -2.18 -8.15
N LEU A 20 4.72 -1.88 -7.13
CA LEU A 20 3.27 -1.78 -7.29
C LEU A 20 2.87 -0.72 -8.31
N ALA A 21 3.46 0.45 -8.24
CA ALA A 21 3.18 1.54 -9.19
C ALA A 21 3.53 1.14 -10.63
N VAL A 22 4.65 0.42 -10.82
CA VAL A 22 5.02 -0.11 -12.15
C VAL A 22 4.04 -1.19 -12.60
N ALA A 23 3.63 -2.09 -11.72
CA ALA A 23 2.66 -3.14 -12.03
C ALA A 23 1.29 -2.59 -12.48
N GLU A 24 0.84 -1.51 -11.85
CA GLU A 24 -0.45 -0.87 -12.16
C GLU A 24 -0.40 -0.02 -13.43
N THR A 25 0.72 0.63 -13.70
CA THR A 25 0.82 1.58 -14.82
C THR A 25 1.46 0.98 -16.07
N LEU A 26 2.29 -0.06 -15.90
CA LEU A 26 3.17 -0.62 -16.93
C LEU A 26 3.97 0.46 -17.69
N ASN A 27 4.32 1.52 -16.96
CA ASN A 27 5.03 2.70 -17.47
C ASN A 27 5.85 3.35 -16.35
N PHE A 28 7.17 3.40 -16.51
CA PHE A 28 8.08 3.91 -15.49
C PHE A 28 7.90 5.40 -15.20
N THR A 29 7.59 6.20 -16.21
CA THR A 29 7.35 7.65 -16.04
C THR A 29 6.09 7.87 -15.20
N ARG A 30 4.98 7.22 -15.56
CA ARG A 30 3.72 7.32 -14.80
C ARG A 30 3.84 6.76 -13.39
N ALA A 31 4.58 5.65 -13.23
CA ALA A 31 4.84 5.09 -11.92
C ALA A 31 5.61 6.07 -11.03
N ALA A 32 6.63 6.73 -11.58
CA ALA A 32 7.42 7.74 -10.87
C ALA A 32 6.55 8.95 -10.45
N GLU A 33 5.71 9.44 -11.33
CA GLU A 33 4.75 10.51 -11.03
C GLU A 33 3.82 10.13 -9.88
N ARG A 34 3.26 8.91 -9.88
CA ARG A 34 2.40 8.40 -8.80
C ARG A 34 3.12 8.27 -7.46
N CYS A 35 4.41 7.99 -7.50
CA CYS A 35 5.26 7.87 -6.31
C CYS A 35 5.91 9.21 -5.89
N PHE A 36 5.66 10.30 -6.62
CA PHE A 36 6.26 11.61 -6.37
C PHE A 36 7.80 11.60 -6.37
N VAL A 37 8.38 10.86 -7.30
CA VAL A 37 9.83 10.74 -7.47
C VAL A 37 10.22 10.89 -8.94
N THR A 38 11.52 11.02 -9.20
CA THR A 38 12.03 10.99 -10.57
C THR A 38 12.02 9.57 -11.14
N GLN A 39 11.94 9.44 -12.46
CA GLN A 39 12.01 8.13 -13.12
C GLN A 39 13.33 7.39 -12.79
N SER A 40 14.44 8.10 -12.71
CA SER A 40 15.73 7.51 -12.35
C SER A 40 15.74 6.96 -10.92
N THR A 41 15.10 7.66 -9.98
CA THR A 41 14.95 7.20 -8.59
C THR A 41 14.09 5.93 -8.52
N LEU A 42 12.97 5.91 -9.20
CA LEU A 42 12.09 4.74 -9.25
C LEU A 42 12.79 3.55 -9.93
N SER A 43 13.41 3.75 -11.08
CA SER A 43 14.16 2.72 -11.80
C SER A 43 15.30 2.16 -10.97
N GLY A 44 16.04 3.01 -10.27
CA GLY A 44 17.10 2.60 -9.35
C GLY A 44 16.56 1.77 -8.19
N GLY A 45 15.43 2.16 -7.63
CA GLY A 45 14.76 1.42 -6.55
C GLY A 45 14.28 0.03 -6.99
N ILE A 46 13.75 -0.10 -8.21
CA ILE A 46 13.38 -1.40 -8.78
C ILE A 46 14.61 -2.28 -9.02
N ALA A 47 15.67 -1.72 -9.62
CA ALA A 47 16.91 -2.46 -9.86
C ALA A 47 17.54 -2.95 -8.54
N GLU A 48 17.52 -2.13 -7.50
CA GLU A 48 17.98 -2.51 -6.17
C GLU A 48 17.14 -3.64 -5.56
N LEU A 49 15.82 -3.59 -5.72
CA LEU A 49 14.91 -4.65 -5.27
C LEU A 49 15.21 -5.96 -5.99
N GLU A 50 15.36 -5.94 -7.31
CA GLU A 50 15.71 -7.10 -8.12
C GLU A 50 17.07 -7.69 -7.70
N ARG A 51 18.06 -6.84 -7.44
CA ARG A 51 19.37 -7.26 -6.93
C ARG A 51 19.27 -7.91 -5.55
N THR A 52 18.47 -7.35 -4.65
CA THR A 52 18.25 -7.89 -3.30
C THR A 52 17.57 -9.25 -3.34
N LEU A 53 16.58 -9.41 -4.22
CA LEU A 53 15.86 -10.68 -4.37
C LEU A 53 16.57 -11.69 -5.26
N GLY A 54 17.56 -11.26 -6.05
CA GLY A 54 18.30 -12.11 -6.96
C GLY A 54 17.50 -12.58 -8.18
N VAL A 55 16.40 -11.88 -8.51
CA VAL A 55 15.51 -12.22 -9.63
C VAL A 55 15.08 -10.96 -10.36
N GLN A 56 14.79 -11.09 -11.66
CA GLN A 56 14.20 -10.02 -12.45
C GLN A 56 12.69 -10.01 -12.27
N LEU A 57 12.13 -8.85 -11.93
CA LEU A 57 10.70 -8.65 -11.68
C LEU A 57 9.98 -7.99 -12.85
N VAL A 58 10.72 -7.15 -13.58
CA VAL A 58 10.19 -6.34 -14.68
C VAL A 58 11.03 -6.55 -15.93
N GLU A 59 10.37 -6.92 -17.02
CA GLU A 59 10.96 -6.94 -18.36
C GLU A 59 10.81 -5.56 -18.99
N ARG A 60 11.93 -5.06 -19.51
CA ARG A 60 12.00 -3.78 -20.24
C ARG A 60 12.42 -4.05 -21.66
N ASP A 61 11.50 -4.03 -22.57
CA ASP A 61 11.80 -3.92 -23.99
C ASP A 61 11.61 -2.47 -24.44
N ARG A 62 12.23 -2.09 -25.56
CA ARG A 62 12.18 -0.70 -26.09
C ARG A 62 10.76 -0.18 -26.30
N GLN A 63 9.79 -1.07 -26.42
CA GLN A 63 8.39 -0.73 -26.70
C GLN A 63 7.42 -1.18 -25.59
N ARG A 64 7.85 -1.96 -24.59
CA ARG A 64 6.93 -2.57 -23.63
C ARG A 64 7.58 -2.79 -22.25
N VAL A 65 6.81 -2.48 -21.22
CA VAL A 65 7.09 -2.84 -19.84
C VAL A 65 6.12 -3.96 -19.44
N ALA A 66 6.63 -5.06 -18.92
CA ALA A 66 5.83 -6.18 -18.46
C ALA A 66 6.42 -6.75 -17.17
N LEU A 67 5.58 -7.38 -16.35
CA LEU A 67 6.05 -8.15 -15.21
C LEU A 67 6.53 -9.53 -15.67
N THR A 68 7.61 -10.03 -15.07
CA THR A 68 7.98 -11.43 -15.19
C THR A 68 6.97 -12.31 -14.40
N PRO A 69 6.90 -13.63 -14.63
CA PRO A 69 6.06 -14.51 -13.82
C PRO A 69 6.36 -14.40 -12.32
N VAL A 70 7.63 -14.33 -11.94
CA VAL A 70 8.02 -14.13 -10.53
C VAL A 70 7.69 -12.70 -10.08
N GLY A 71 7.74 -11.71 -10.97
CA GLY A 71 7.30 -10.34 -10.71
C GLY A 71 5.84 -10.27 -10.29
N VAL A 72 4.96 -11.02 -10.94
CA VAL A 72 3.53 -11.10 -10.58
C VAL A 72 3.37 -11.64 -9.16
N GLU A 73 4.06 -12.72 -8.81
CA GLU A 73 4.02 -13.31 -7.46
C GLU A 73 4.54 -12.32 -6.40
N VAL A 74 5.64 -11.63 -6.70
CA VAL A 74 6.22 -10.63 -5.78
C VAL A 74 5.27 -9.44 -5.61
N VAL A 75 4.59 -8.99 -6.66
CA VAL A 75 3.57 -7.93 -6.57
C VAL A 75 2.44 -8.31 -5.62
N GLU A 76 1.91 -9.52 -5.72
CA GLU A 76 0.85 -10.01 -4.80
C GLU A 76 1.33 -9.99 -3.34
N ARG A 77 2.56 -10.47 -3.09
CA ARG A 77 3.14 -10.45 -1.75
C ARG A 77 3.41 -9.01 -1.26
N ALA A 78 3.89 -8.15 -2.15
CA ALA A 78 4.12 -6.74 -1.83
C ALA A 78 2.83 -6.01 -1.43
N GLN A 79 1.72 -6.29 -2.10
CA GLN A 79 0.40 -5.75 -1.71
C GLN A 79 0.03 -6.15 -0.29
N SER A 80 0.22 -7.41 0.09
CA SER A 80 -0.06 -7.91 1.43
C SER A 80 0.82 -7.25 2.49
N ILE A 81 2.12 -7.09 2.20
CA ILE A 81 3.07 -6.43 3.12
C ILE A 81 2.72 -4.96 3.31
N LEU A 82 2.43 -4.24 2.23
CA LEU A 82 2.06 -2.82 2.30
C LEU A 82 0.72 -2.61 3.01
N SER A 83 -0.24 -3.52 2.83
CA SER A 83 -1.50 -3.51 3.56
C SER A 83 -1.27 -3.74 5.06
N ALA A 84 -0.48 -4.74 5.43
CA ALA A 84 -0.13 -5.02 6.82
C ALA A 84 0.62 -3.84 7.48
N SER A 85 1.49 -3.17 6.72
CA SER A 85 2.19 -1.96 7.20
C SER A 85 1.22 -0.81 7.50
N ARG A 86 0.24 -0.58 6.63
CA ARG A 86 -0.82 0.43 6.87
C ARG A 86 -1.68 0.07 8.09
N ASP A 87 -2.04 -1.20 8.24
CA ASP A 87 -2.81 -1.67 9.39
C ASP A 87 -2.04 -1.51 10.70
N LEU A 88 -0.72 -1.74 10.68
CA LEU A 88 0.16 -1.51 11.83
C LEU A 88 0.10 -0.04 12.28
N VAL A 89 0.26 0.90 11.33
CA VAL A 89 0.20 2.35 11.63
C VAL A 89 -1.17 2.73 12.18
N ALA A 90 -2.26 2.27 11.54
CA ALA A 90 -3.61 2.56 11.99
C ALA A 90 -3.89 2.03 13.41
N ARG A 91 -3.46 0.81 13.73
CA ARG A 91 -3.59 0.22 15.08
C ARG A 91 -2.78 0.98 16.12
N ALA A 92 -1.56 1.38 15.79
CA ALA A 92 -0.72 2.16 16.70
C ALA A 92 -1.34 3.54 16.99
N GLN A 93 -1.89 4.21 15.98
CA GLN A 93 -2.59 5.48 16.14
C GLN A 93 -3.86 5.33 16.98
N MET A 94 -4.66 4.28 16.77
CA MET A 94 -5.84 3.99 17.59
C MET A 94 -5.47 3.68 19.05
N ALA A 95 -4.32 3.07 19.32
CA ALA A 95 -3.85 2.82 20.68
C ALA A 95 -3.37 4.10 21.37
N ALA A 96 -2.79 5.04 20.62
CA ALA A 96 -2.34 6.33 21.13
C ALA A 96 -3.50 7.28 21.44
N ASP A 97 -4.53 7.28 20.60
CA ASP A 97 -5.76 8.06 20.79
C ASP A 97 -6.97 7.26 20.26
N PRO A 98 -7.62 6.50 21.15
CA PRO A 98 -8.78 5.67 20.78
C PRO A 98 -9.98 6.46 20.23
N ALA A 99 -10.02 7.76 20.48
CA ALA A 99 -11.10 8.66 20.04
C ALA A 99 -10.83 9.35 18.71
N SER A 100 -9.61 9.21 18.17
CA SER A 100 -9.19 9.78 16.88
C SER A 100 -8.85 8.69 15.87
N GLY A 101 -8.80 9.07 14.60
CA GLY A 101 -8.36 8.19 13.52
C GLY A 101 -9.43 7.90 12.47
N GLU A 102 -9.11 7.04 11.53
CA GLU A 102 -9.99 6.62 10.45
C GLU A 102 -10.67 5.29 10.78
N PHE A 103 -11.98 5.30 10.86
CA PHE A 103 -12.81 4.10 11.01
C PHE A 103 -13.56 3.81 9.71
N ARG A 104 -13.42 2.60 9.20
CA ARG A 104 -14.09 2.16 7.96
C ARG A 104 -15.29 1.30 8.30
N LEU A 105 -16.46 1.75 7.92
CA LEU A 105 -17.72 1.05 8.12
C LEU A 105 -18.25 0.54 6.79
N GLY A 106 -18.35 -0.78 6.64
CA GLY A 106 -19.13 -1.41 5.56
C GLY A 106 -20.59 -1.51 6.00
N ILE A 107 -21.51 -1.04 5.16
CA ILE A 107 -22.95 -1.12 5.44
C ILE A 107 -23.66 -1.61 4.18
N ILE A 108 -24.57 -2.56 4.35
CA ILE A 108 -25.35 -3.02 3.21
C ILE A 108 -26.46 -2.02 2.86
N PRO A 109 -26.76 -1.81 1.57
CA PRO A 109 -27.72 -0.79 1.11
C PRO A 109 -29.09 -0.86 1.77
N THR A 110 -29.55 -2.05 2.13
CA THR A 110 -30.85 -2.27 2.76
C THR A 110 -30.98 -1.65 4.15
N ILE A 111 -29.86 -1.55 4.89
CA ILE A 111 -29.83 -1.07 6.28
C ILE A 111 -29.31 0.38 6.36
N ALA A 112 -28.52 0.81 5.38
CA ALA A 112 -27.91 2.13 5.36
C ALA A 112 -28.91 3.29 5.63
N PRO A 113 -30.08 3.36 4.98
CA PRO A 113 -31.02 4.48 5.19
C PRO A 113 -31.52 4.60 6.65
N PHE A 114 -31.56 3.51 7.38
CA PHE A 114 -32.10 3.47 8.75
C PHE A 114 -31.06 3.73 9.83
N LEU A 115 -29.82 3.26 9.61
CA LEU A 115 -28.76 3.30 10.64
C LEU A 115 -27.72 4.39 10.43
N LEU A 116 -27.46 4.77 9.19
CA LEU A 116 -26.36 5.67 8.86
C LEU A 116 -26.49 7.04 9.53
N GLY A 117 -27.71 7.61 9.53
CA GLY A 117 -27.98 8.90 10.16
C GLY A 117 -27.72 8.89 11.67
N ALA A 118 -28.15 7.84 12.36
CA ALA A 118 -27.92 7.69 13.79
C ALA A 118 -26.45 7.48 14.14
N ILE A 119 -25.74 6.67 13.34
CA ILE A 119 -24.31 6.42 13.50
C ILE A 119 -23.53 7.73 13.31
N LEU A 120 -23.76 8.45 12.22
CA LEU A 120 -23.08 9.71 11.92
C LEU A 120 -23.33 10.78 12.99
N SER A 121 -24.57 10.90 13.45
CA SER A 121 -24.92 11.86 14.51
C SER A 121 -24.19 11.55 15.82
N LYS A 122 -24.22 10.31 16.27
CA LYS A 122 -23.54 9.88 17.50
C LYS A 122 -22.01 9.99 17.39
N THR A 123 -21.45 9.63 16.24
CA THR A 123 -20.00 9.73 16.01
C THR A 123 -19.53 11.17 16.07
N ARG A 124 -20.23 12.09 15.42
CA ARG A 124 -19.85 13.53 15.44
C ARG A 124 -19.94 14.15 16.82
N THR A 125 -20.89 13.71 17.65
CA THR A 125 -21.07 14.26 19.00
C THR A 125 -20.12 13.63 20.01
N GLY A 126 -19.86 12.33 19.91
CA GLY A 126 -19.06 11.60 20.88
C GLY A 126 -17.55 11.56 20.54
N PHE A 127 -17.21 11.66 19.26
CA PHE A 127 -15.84 11.49 18.76
C PHE A 127 -15.56 12.49 17.62
N PRO A 128 -15.36 13.79 17.93
CA PRO A 128 -15.23 14.84 16.92
C PRO A 128 -14.03 14.67 16.01
N ASP A 129 -12.97 14.01 16.48
CA ASP A 129 -11.72 13.78 15.73
C ASP A 129 -11.69 12.44 14.97
N LEU A 130 -12.80 11.68 15.03
CA LEU A 130 -12.94 10.42 14.32
C LEU A 130 -13.39 10.65 12.88
N ILE A 131 -12.60 10.15 11.93
CA ILE A 131 -12.96 10.15 10.51
C ILE A 131 -13.69 8.83 10.18
N LEU A 132 -15.00 8.92 9.95
CA LEU A 132 -15.79 7.76 9.56
C LEU A 132 -15.86 7.67 8.03
N ARG A 133 -15.30 6.59 7.46
CA ARG A 133 -15.47 6.26 6.04
C ARG A 133 -16.51 5.16 5.89
N VAL A 134 -17.60 5.50 5.24
CA VAL A 134 -18.67 4.55 4.94
C VAL A 134 -18.53 4.04 3.52
N ARG A 135 -18.67 2.73 3.35
CA ARG A 135 -18.70 2.05 2.05
C ARG A 135 -19.92 1.14 1.96
N GLU A 136 -20.67 1.30 0.89
CA GLU A 136 -21.73 0.38 0.48
C GLU A 136 -21.19 -0.82 -0.30
#